data_e46d2eff345bd40b2e0705cba82bdf58
#
_entry.id   e46d2eff345bd40b2e0705cba82bdf58
#
_cell.length_a   1.000
_cell.length_b   1.000
_cell.length_c   1.000
_cell.angle_alpha   90.00
_cell.angle_beta   90.00
_cell.angle_gamma   90.00
#
_symmetry.space_group_name_H-M   'P 1'
#
loop_
_entity.id
_entity.type
_entity.pdbx_description
1 polymer ?
#
loop_
_entity_poly.entity_id
_entity_poly.type
_entity_poly.pdbx_seq_one_letter_code
_entity_poly.pdbx_strand_id
1 'polypeptide(L)'
;MSLNFQIAIAVGFGGAFGSILRFYAVDYVHKMELGNFPFGILLVNIFGSFIIGILYAYFSTHDVSTILKAFLIAGFLGGLTTFSTFALDSYLLFNSSLNYAMLNILSNLIGSIFFVLIGFKLAIFFIK
;
A
#
# COMPACT_ATOMS: atom_id res chain seq x y z
N MET A 1 3.30 -4.05 -30.63
CA MET A 1 3.81 -4.17 -29.24
C MET A 1 3.07 -5.31 -28.55
N SER A 2 3.79 -6.26 -27.97
CA SER A 2 3.12 -7.39 -27.30
C SER A 2 2.38 -6.92 -26.04
N LEU A 3 1.30 -7.65 -25.66
CA LEU A 3 0.54 -7.33 -24.44
C LEU A 3 1.44 -7.32 -23.19
N ASN A 4 2.40 -8.24 -23.09
CA ASN A 4 3.33 -8.30 -21.97
C ASN A 4 4.20 -7.05 -21.85
N PHE A 5 4.61 -6.48 -22.98
CA PHE A 5 5.41 -5.24 -22.99
C PHE A 5 4.55 -4.03 -22.60
N GLN A 6 3.30 -3.97 -23.05
CA GLN A 6 2.36 -2.92 -22.62
C GLN A 6 2.07 -2.98 -21.13
N ILE A 7 1.90 -4.19 -20.58
CA ILE A 7 1.72 -4.41 -19.15
C ILE A 7 2.95 -3.95 -18.37
N ALA A 8 4.16 -4.30 -18.83
CA ALA A 8 5.41 -3.88 -18.18
C ALA A 8 5.55 -2.35 -18.13
N ILE A 9 5.22 -1.66 -19.23
CA ILE A 9 5.19 -0.19 -19.27
C ILE A 9 4.18 0.36 -18.27
N ALA A 10 2.97 -0.18 -18.26
CA ALA A 10 1.91 0.25 -17.34
C ALA A 10 2.34 0.08 -15.87
N VAL A 11 2.94 -1.05 -15.52
CA VAL A 11 3.51 -1.29 -14.18
C VAL A 11 4.61 -0.29 -13.85
N GLY A 12 5.52 -0.02 -14.80
CA GLY A 12 6.60 0.95 -14.62
C GLY A 12 6.10 2.36 -14.33
N PHE A 13 5.15 2.85 -15.12
CA PHE A 13 4.53 4.17 -14.89
C PHE A 13 3.73 4.22 -13.58
N GLY A 14 2.89 3.21 -13.33
CA GLY A 14 2.15 3.12 -12.07
C GLY A 14 3.09 3.09 -10.87
N GLY A 15 4.15 2.29 -10.93
CA GLY A 15 5.17 2.19 -9.89
C GLY A 15 5.92 3.50 -9.65
N ALA A 16 6.25 4.23 -10.71
CA ALA A 16 6.87 5.55 -10.59
C ALA A 16 5.96 6.52 -9.82
N PHE A 17 4.68 6.62 -10.21
CA PHE A 17 3.72 7.47 -9.49
C PHE A 17 3.52 7.03 -8.04
N GLY A 18 3.35 5.73 -7.79
CA GLY A 18 3.17 5.20 -6.44
C GLY A 18 4.37 5.45 -5.55
N SER A 19 5.58 5.23 -6.04
CA SER A 19 6.83 5.45 -5.29
C SER A 19 7.06 6.93 -4.98
N ILE A 20 6.78 7.83 -5.92
CA ILE A 20 6.89 9.28 -5.72
C ILE A 20 5.86 9.72 -4.66
N LEU A 21 4.62 9.26 -4.77
CA LEU A 21 3.58 9.59 -3.79
C LEU A 21 3.96 9.09 -2.40
N ARG A 22 4.47 7.86 -2.29
CA ARG A 22 4.98 7.33 -1.02
C ARG A 22 6.07 8.20 -0.44
N PHE A 23 7.06 8.58 -1.24
CA PHE A 23 8.16 9.44 -0.78
C PHE A 23 7.63 10.72 -0.14
N TYR A 24 6.75 11.44 -0.83
CA TYR A 24 6.19 12.68 -0.30
C TYR A 24 5.25 12.47 0.88
N ALA A 25 4.43 11.42 0.87
CA ALA A 25 3.52 11.12 1.97
C ALA A 25 4.29 10.79 3.26
N VAL A 26 5.33 9.97 3.17
CA VAL A 26 6.17 9.61 4.32
C VAL A 26 6.96 10.83 4.83
N ASP A 27 7.54 11.63 3.94
CA ASP A 27 8.24 12.86 4.30
C ASP A 27 7.30 13.87 5.00
N TYR A 28 6.08 14.04 4.48
CA TYR A 28 5.08 14.90 5.09
C TYR A 28 4.71 14.47 6.51
N VAL A 29 4.46 13.16 6.72
CA VAL A 29 4.16 12.63 8.06
C VAL A 29 5.36 12.75 8.98
N HIS A 30 6.58 12.54 8.48
CA HIS A 30 7.79 12.70 9.26
C HIS A 30 7.97 14.14 9.78
N LYS A 31 7.64 15.14 8.97
CA LYS A 31 7.67 16.56 9.35
C LYS A 31 6.65 16.96 10.42
N MET A 32 5.66 16.11 10.70
CA MET A 32 4.71 16.34 11.79
C MET A 32 5.32 16.06 13.19
N GLU A 33 6.53 15.48 13.24
CA GLU A 33 7.26 15.18 14.48
C GLU A 33 6.43 14.38 15.52
N LEU A 34 5.70 13.36 15.04
CA LEU A 34 4.82 12.53 15.88
C LEU A 34 5.56 11.52 16.76
N GLY A 35 6.87 11.71 16.96
CA GLY A 35 7.74 10.82 17.72
C GLY A 35 8.51 9.82 16.87
N ASN A 36 9.10 8.82 17.49
CA ASN A 36 10.04 7.88 16.84
C ASN A 36 9.35 6.67 16.19
N PHE A 37 8.03 6.61 16.19
CA PHE A 37 7.29 5.54 15.54
C PHE A 37 7.12 5.82 14.04
N PRO A 38 7.30 4.82 13.14
CA PRO A 38 7.26 5.02 11.68
C PRO A 38 5.83 5.13 11.12
N PHE A 39 5.10 6.17 11.53
CA PHE A 39 3.72 6.40 11.12
C PHE A 39 3.55 6.54 9.62
N GLY A 40 4.52 7.15 8.92
CA GLY A 40 4.44 7.36 7.49
C GLY A 40 4.32 6.06 6.70
N ILE A 41 5.16 5.07 7.02
CA ILE A 41 5.13 3.74 6.40
C ILE A 41 3.85 2.99 6.78
N LEU A 42 3.45 3.04 8.04
CA LEU A 42 2.19 2.42 8.47
C LEU A 42 1.00 3.00 7.69
N LEU A 43 0.91 4.32 7.55
CA LEU A 43 -0.21 4.97 6.87
C LEU A 43 -0.28 4.61 5.39
N VAL A 44 0.84 4.61 4.65
CA VAL A 44 0.81 4.26 3.23
C VAL A 44 0.47 2.77 3.02
N ASN A 45 0.91 1.89 3.92
CA ASN A 45 0.59 0.47 3.87
C ASN A 45 -0.91 0.21 4.17
N ILE A 46 -1.46 0.84 5.20
CA ILE A 46 -2.88 0.76 5.56
C ILE A 46 -3.76 1.34 4.46
N PHE A 47 -3.42 2.53 3.97
CA PHE A 47 -4.17 3.19 2.90
C PHE A 47 -4.13 2.38 1.60
N GLY A 48 -2.95 1.92 1.19
CA GLY A 48 -2.81 1.07 0.01
C GLY A 48 -3.57 -0.25 0.14
N SER A 49 -3.58 -0.85 1.33
CA SER A 49 -4.34 -2.06 1.63
C SER A 49 -5.86 -1.84 1.55
N PHE A 50 -6.35 -0.70 2.02
CA PHE A 50 -7.74 -0.31 1.87
C PHE A 50 -8.14 -0.15 0.40
N ILE A 51 -7.33 0.57 -0.38
CA ILE A 51 -7.59 0.79 -1.81
C ILE A 51 -7.54 -0.50 -2.61
N ILE A 52 -6.58 -1.42 -2.34
CA ILE A 52 -6.52 -2.69 -3.07
C ILE A 52 -7.76 -3.55 -2.81
N GLY A 53 -8.33 -3.49 -1.59
CA GLY A 53 -9.59 -4.14 -1.25
C GLY A 53 -10.75 -3.62 -2.10
N ILE A 54 -10.86 -2.29 -2.24
CA ILE A 54 -11.85 -1.63 -3.10
C ILE A 54 -11.67 -2.04 -4.57
N LEU A 55 -10.45 -1.93 -5.08
CA LEU A 55 -10.15 -2.26 -6.48
C LEU A 55 -10.43 -3.73 -6.79
N TYR A 56 -10.08 -4.64 -5.90
CA TYR A 56 -10.34 -6.06 -6.07
C TYR A 56 -11.85 -6.35 -6.15
N ALA A 57 -12.66 -5.74 -5.28
CA ALA A 57 -14.12 -5.86 -5.33
C ALA A 57 -14.68 -5.32 -6.65
N TYR A 58 -14.21 -4.14 -7.08
CA TYR A 58 -14.65 -3.54 -8.35
C TYR A 58 -14.27 -4.40 -9.55
N PHE A 59 -13.04 -4.92 -9.60
CA PHE A 59 -12.58 -5.77 -10.71
C PHE A 59 -13.21 -7.15 -10.74
N SER A 60 -13.79 -7.61 -9.62
CA SER A 60 -14.54 -8.88 -9.58
C SER A 60 -15.96 -8.76 -10.18
N THR A 61 -16.47 -7.53 -10.29
CA THR A 61 -17.84 -7.25 -10.76
C THR A 61 -17.89 -6.50 -12.10
N HIS A 62 -16.77 -5.97 -12.55
CA HIS A 62 -16.66 -5.19 -13.78
C HIS A 62 -15.55 -5.74 -14.68
N ASP A 63 -15.79 -5.74 -15.98
CA ASP A 63 -14.75 -6.09 -16.94
C ASP A 63 -13.78 -4.92 -17.12
N VAL A 64 -12.57 -5.09 -16.60
CA VAL A 64 -11.51 -4.08 -16.61
C VAL A 64 -10.29 -4.64 -17.33
N SER A 65 -9.66 -3.84 -18.18
CA SER A 65 -8.51 -4.28 -18.96
C SER A 65 -7.35 -4.74 -18.06
N THR A 66 -6.62 -5.75 -18.51
CA THR A 66 -5.42 -6.27 -17.81
C THR A 66 -4.37 -5.20 -17.61
N ILE A 67 -4.22 -4.29 -18.57
CA ILE A 67 -3.27 -3.17 -18.49
C ILE A 67 -3.62 -2.23 -17.35
N LEU A 68 -4.91 -1.87 -17.20
CA LEU A 68 -5.33 -0.99 -16.10
C LEU A 68 -5.20 -1.67 -14.74
N LYS A 69 -5.55 -2.96 -14.63
CA LYS A 69 -5.33 -3.75 -13.40
C LYS A 69 -3.85 -3.76 -13.02
N ALA A 70 -2.97 -4.00 -13.98
CA ALA A 70 -1.53 -4.02 -13.76
C ALA A 70 -0.98 -2.63 -13.36
N PHE A 71 -1.43 -1.57 -14.02
CA PHE A 71 -1.07 -0.19 -13.66
C PHE A 71 -1.45 0.14 -12.21
N LEU A 72 -2.69 -0.15 -11.82
CA LEU A 72 -3.21 0.23 -10.50
C LEU A 72 -2.67 -0.67 -9.38
N ILE A 73 -2.68 -1.99 -9.55
CA ILE A 73 -2.30 -2.92 -8.47
C ILE A 73 -0.80 -3.12 -8.42
N ALA A 74 -0.22 -3.74 -9.46
CA ALA A 74 1.20 -4.07 -9.46
C ALA A 74 2.09 -2.83 -9.54
N GLY A 75 1.67 -1.81 -10.32
CA GLY A 75 2.39 -0.56 -10.45
C GLY A 75 2.12 0.38 -9.29
N PHE A 76 1.01 1.08 -9.32
CA PHE A 76 0.74 2.20 -8.40
C PHE A 76 0.71 1.76 -6.93
N LEU A 77 -0.12 0.80 -6.56
CA LEU A 77 -0.20 0.34 -5.17
C LEU A 77 1.06 -0.42 -4.74
N GLY A 78 1.66 -1.20 -5.66
CA GLY A 78 2.95 -1.85 -5.41
C GLY A 78 4.09 -0.85 -5.16
N GLY A 79 4.09 0.31 -5.83
CA GLY A 79 5.02 1.40 -5.59
C GLY A 79 4.69 2.20 -4.32
N LEU A 80 3.41 2.39 -4.01
CA LEU A 80 2.96 3.16 -2.85
C LEU A 80 3.23 2.44 -1.53
N THR A 81 2.96 1.14 -1.46
CA THR A 81 3.17 0.32 -0.27
C THR A 81 4.58 -0.25 -0.22
N THR A 82 5.07 -0.62 0.96
CA THR A 82 6.42 -1.17 1.09
C THR A 82 6.54 -2.14 2.27
N PHE A 83 6.93 -3.37 1.98
CA PHE A 83 7.29 -4.33 3.01
C PHE A 83 8.73 -4.16 3.49
N SER A 84 9.66 -3.85 2.59
CA SER A 84 11.09 -3.77 2.92
C SER A 84 11.41 -2.62 3.89
N THR A 85 10.80 -1.45 3.70
CA THR A 85 10.98 -0.33 4.63
C THR A 85 10.33 -0.65 5.98
N PHE A 86 9.13 -1.23 5.99
CA PHE A 86 8.49 -1.73 7.21
C PHE A 86 9.38 -2.73 7.96
N ALA A 87 10.02 -3.66 7.26
CA ALA A 87 10.90 -4.64 7.86
C ALA A 87 12.16 -3.99 8.46
N LEU A 88 12.75 -3.03 7.74
CA LEU A 88 13.90 -2.27 8.24
C LEU A 88 13.53 -1.44 9.47
N ASP A 89 12.43 -0.71 9.45
CA ASP A 89 11.95 0.08 10.59
C ASP A 89 11.71 -0.80 11.82
N SER A 90 11.11 -1.98 11.62
CA SER A 90 10.89 -2.94 12.70
C SER A 90 12.21 -3.43 13.31
N TYR A 91 13.20 -3.76 12.46
CA TYR A 91 14.53 -4.15 12.90
C TYR A 91 15.22 -3.05 13.74
N LEU A 92 15.17 -1.83 13.25
CA LEU A 92 15.77 -0.69 13.96
C LEU A 92 15.08 -0.42 15.29
N LEU A 93 13.75 -0.56 15.35
CA LEU A 93 12.99 -0.39 16.59
C LEU A 93 13.31 -1.45 17.65
N PHE A 94 13.71 -2.68 17.27
CA PHE A 94 14.16 -3.69 18.24
C PHE A 94 15.34 -3.21 19.07
N ASN A 95 16.20 -2.35 18.52
CA ASN A 95 17.36 -1.81 19.20
C ASN A 95 17.02 -0.63 20.15
N SER A 96 15.84 -0.03 20.01
CA SER A 96 15.43 1.14 20.79
C SER A 96 14.23 0.88 21.70
N SER A 97 13.22 0.17 21.23
CA SER A 97 12.00 -0.13 21.97
C SER A 97 11.31 -1.39 21.42
N LEU A 98 11.36 -2.47 22.19
CA LEU A 98 10.66 -3.71 21.86
C LEU A 98 9.15 -3.47 21.68
N ASN A 99 8.55 -2.61 22.50
CA ASN A 99 7.12 -2.31 22.40
C ASN A 99 6.78 -1.63 21.07
N TYR A 100 7.59 -0.68 20.62
CA TYR A 100 7.39 -0.05 19.31
C TYR A 100 7.65 -0.99 18.15
N ALA A 101 8.65 -1.88 18.27
CA ALA A 101 8.89 -2.90 17.25
C ALA A 101 7.68 -3.84 17.09
N MET A 102 7.16 -4.35 18.20
CA MET A 102 5.97 -5.22 18.19
C MET A 102 4.73 -4.49 17.68
N LEU A 103 4.52 -3.25 18.11
CA LEU A 103 3.41 -2.42 17.64
C LEU A 103 3.50 -2.17 16.13
N ASN A 104 4.69 -1.86 15.61
CA ASN A 104 4.89 -1.67 14.17
C ASN A 104 4.60 -2.94 13.37
N ILE A 105 5.09 -4.10 13.83
CA ILE A 105 4.86 -5.39 13.19
C ILE A 105 3.35 -5.72 13.18
N LEU A 106 2.71 -5.68 14.33
CA LEU A 106 1.30 -6.05 14.46
C LEU A 106 0.38 -5.09 13.69
N SER A 107 0.61 -3.78 13.80
CA SER A 107 -0.22 -2.80 13.10
C SER A 107 -0.07 -2.86 11.58
N ASN A 108 1.13 -3.07 11.06
CA ASN A 108 1.33 -3.25 9.62
C ASN A 108 0.71 -4.56 9.12
N LEU A 109 0.95 -5.69 9.77
CA LEU A 109 0.44 -7.00 9.31
C LEU A 109 -1.08 -7.12 9.50
N ILE A 110 -1.54 -6.99 10.73
CA ILE A 110 -2.97 -7.16 11.05
C ILE A 110 -3.77 -5.99 10.49
N GLY A 111 -3.28 -4.77 10.64
CA GLY A 111 -3.94 -3.57 10.14
C GLY A 111 -4.13 -3.61 8.62
N SER A 112 -3.10 -3.97 7.86
CA SER A 112 -3.21 -4.07 6.40
C SER A 112 -4.25 -5.11 5.98
N ILE A 113 -4.25 -6.31 6.56
CA ILE A 113 -5.23 -7.35 6.25
C ILE A 113 -6.65 -6.88 6.60
N PHE A 114 -6.82 -6.26 7.75
CA PHE A 114 -8.10 -5.73 8.21
C PHE A 114 -8.65 -4.65 7.27
N PHE A 115 -7.79 -3.73 6.81
CA PHE A 115 -8.20 -2.67 5.88
C PHE A 115 -8.47 -3.17 4.46
N VAL A 116 -7.82 -4.23 3.98
CA VAL A 116 -8.24 -4.93 2.75
C VAL A 116 -9.69 -5.41 2.90
N LEU A 117 -10.01 -6.07 4.02
CA LEU A 117 -11.37 -6.57 4.29
C LEU A 117 -12.40 -5.45 4.32
N ILE A 118 -12.09 -4.34 5.00
CA ILE A 118 -13.00 -3.17 5.05
C ILE A 118 -13.21 -2.59 3.66
N GLY A 119 -12.13 -2.34 2.91
CA GLY A 119 -12.21 -1.78 1.56
C GLY A 119 -13.04 -2.66 0.63
N PHE A 120 -12.81 -3.97 0.68
CA PHE A 120 -13.58 -4.94 -0.10
C PHE A 120 -15.08 -4.93 0.25
N LYS A 121 -15.41 -5.04 1.53
CA LYS A 121 -16.81 -5.07 1.98
C LYS A 121 -17.53 -3.76 1.68
N LEU A 122 -16.86 -2.64 1.89
CA LEU A 122 -17.42 -1.32 1.60
C LEU A 122 -17.74 -1.18 0.10
N ALA A 123 -16.81 -1.56 -0.77
CA ALA A 123 -17.03 -1.51 -2.21
C ALA A 123 -18.18 -2.42 -2.64
N ILE A 124 -18.25 -3.65 -2.17
CA ILE A 124 -19.37 -4.58 -2.48
C ILE A 124 -20.70 -4.00 -2.00
N PHE A 125 -20.75 -3.33 -0.86
CA PHE A 125 -21.97 -2.70 -0.37
C PHE A 125 -22.51 -1.62 -1.31
N PHE A 126 -21.63 -0.81 -1.91
CA PHE A 126 -22.05 0.24 -2.85
C PHE A 126 -22.25 -0.24 -4.29
N ILE A 127 -21.66 -1.37 -4.68
CA ILE A 127 -21.79 -1.95 -6.04
C ILE A 127 -23.12 -2.73 -6.17
N LYS A 128 -23.65 -3.28 -5.08
CA LYS A 128 -24.93 -3.99 -5.05
C LYS A 128 -26.11 -3.03 -4.97
#